data_adbf0dec97d45c51d127e5ac46fbcaa1
#
_entry.id   adbf0dec97d45c51d127e5ac46fbcaa1
#
_cell.length_a   1.000
_cell.length_b   1.000
_cell.length_c   1.000
_cell.angle_alpha   90.00
_cell.angle_beta   90.00
_cell.angle_gamma   90.00
#
_symmetry.space_group_name_H-M   'P 1'
#
loop_
_entity.id
_entity.type
_entity.pdbx_description
1 polymer ?
#
loop_
_entity_poly.entity_id
_entity_poly.type
_entity_poly.pdbx_seq_one_letter_code
_entity_poly.pdbx_strand_id
1 'polypeptide(L)'
;TITNCPLASSACLFRVGVGQGTIRHVRASNLTLERGEAGMCFQTDFDGHGRVNIEDVNFSGVSAYGVSYPVIIWEGNGANVRDITIENYRAWCMGSLRMNAAHRDTVSGITLRNCDFRIIDSPFEMTENVKNMRGRYLCEASNINELIFENLRILCDEERAKLWDGGARIMNCTGKYGFEGETI
;
A
#
# COMPACT_ATOMS: atom_id res chain seq x y z
N THR A 1 -7.29 -1.23 -19.08
CA THR A 1 -5.86 -1.54 -18.93
C THR A 1 -5.06 -0.25 -18.99
N ILE A 2 -4.06 -0.10 -18.12
CA ILE A 2 -3.13 1.03 -18.06
C ILE A 2 -1.72 0.47 -18.13
N THR A 3 -0.91 0.92 -19.07
CA THR A 3 0.44 0.37 -19.25
C THR A 3 1.46 1.45 -19.60
N ASN A 4 2.71 1.24 -19.19
CA ASN A 4 3.85 2.09 -19.52
C ASN A 4 3.65 3.57 -19.18
N CYS A 5 3.10 3.85 -17.99
CA CYS A 5 2.81 5.22 -17.57
C CYS A 5 3.77 5.68 -16.48
N PRO A 6 4.52 6.77 -16.70
CA PRO A 6 5.14 7.52 -15.62
C PRO A 6 4.09 8.41 -14.94
N LEU A 7 4.06 8.40 -13.62
CA LEU A 7 3.15 9.20 -12.80
C LEU A 7 3.93 9.95 -11.73
N ALA A 8 3.67 11.24 -11.59
CA ALA A 8 4.21 12.07 -10.53
C ALA A 8 3.11 12.95 -9.93
N SER A 9 3.07 13.07 -8.60
CA SER A 9 2.05 13.85 -7.90
C SER A 9 2.51 14.13 -6.46
N SER A 10 1.93 15.12 -5.84
CA SER A 10 2.08 15.37 -4.39
C SER A 10 1.09 14.58 -3.53
N ALA A 11 0.14 13.88 -4.13
CA ALA A 11 -0.86 13.04 -3.48
C ALA A 11 -0.67 11.56 -3.84
N CYS A 12 -1.72 10.75 -3.79
CA CYS A 12 -1.66 9.36 -4.22
C CYS A 12 -1.40 9.27 -5.72
N LEU A 13 -0.36 8.54 -6.11
CA LEU A 13 0.05 8.40 -7.51
C LEU A 13 -0.91 7.54 -8.31
N PHE A 14 -1.33 6.43 -7.73
CA PHE A 14 -2.36 5.59 -8.31
C PHE A 14 -3.44 5.31 -7.26
N ARG A 15 -4.58 5.95 -7.39
CA ARG A 15 -5.71 5.74 -6.48
C ARG A 15 -6.81 4.94 -7.16
N VAL A 16 -7.24 3.87 -6.51
CA VAL A 16 -8.46 3.12 -6.84
C VAL A 16 -9.44 3.35 -5.71
N GLY A 17 -10.56 3.97 -6.02
CA GLY A 17 -11.57 4.32 -5.03
C GLY A 17 -12.11 5.73 -5.23
N VAL A 18 -12.78 6.23 -4.19
CA VAL A 18 -13.46 7.54 -4.16
C VAL A 18 -14.68 7.61 -5.08
N GLY A 19 -15.85 7.88 -4.50
CA GLY A 19 -17.12 7.97 -5.20
C GLY A 19 -18.13 6.91 -4.75
N GLN A 20 -18.98 6.48 -5.67
CA GLN A 20 -20.03 5.50 -5.40
C GLN A 20 -20.03 4.39 -6.46
N GLY A 21 -20.39 3.18 -6.05
CA GLY A 21 -20.56 2.05 -6.97
C GLY A 21 -19.48 0.99 -6.84
N THR A 22 -19.07 0.38 -7.94
CA THR A 22 -18.06 -0.68 -7.97
C THR A 22 -17.01 -0.42 -9.05
N ILE A 23 -15.74 -0.45 -8.65
CA ILE A 23 -14.58 -0.44 -9.55
C ILE A 23 -14.07 -1.87 -9.64
N ARG A 24 -13.98 -2.42 -10.84
CA ARG A 24 -13.53 -3.81 -11.05
C ARG A 24 -12.78 -3.99 -12.36
N HIS A 25 -12.06 -5.12 -12.45
CA HIS A 25 -11.30 -5.52 -13.63
C HIS A 25 -10.22 -4.49 -14.02
N VAL A 26 -9.56 -3.89 -13.03
CA VAL A 26 -8.44 -2.99 -13.28
C VAL A 26 -7.17 -3.79 -13.52
N ARG A 27 -6.49 -3.50 -14.60
CA ARG A 27 -5.18 -4.07 -14.92
C ARG A 27 -4.20 -2.94 -15.22
N ALA A 28 -3.13 -2.88 -14.47
CA ALA A 28 -2.09 -1.87 -14.65
C ALA A 28 -0.70 -2.52 -14.61
N SER A 29 0.16 -2.13 -15.54
CA SER A 29 1.50 -2.72 -15.62
C SER A 29 2.56 -1.75 -16.13
N ASN A 30 3.83 -2.03 -15.76
CA ASN A 30 4.98 -1.23 -16.15
C ASN A 30 4.82 0.25 -15.80
N LEU A 31 4.52 0.52 -14.52
CA LEU A 31 4.34 1.88 -14.01
C LEU A 31 5.62 2.37 -13.36
N THR A 32 5.94 3.64 -13.61
CA THR A 32 6.95 4.38 -12.86
C THR A 32 6.27 5.47 -12.04
N LEU A 33 6.41 5.42 -10.72
CA LEU A 33 5.74 6.30 -9.78
C LEU A 33 6.77 7.18 -9.07
N GLU A 34 6.59 8.50 -9.08
CA GLU A 34 7.54 9.42 -8.46
C GLU A 34 6.84 10.49 -7.61
N ARG A 35 7.38 10.73 -6.41
CA ARG A 35 6.98 11.81 -5.50
C ARG A 35 5.51 11.77 -5.11
N GLY A 36 5.13 10.95 -4.19
CA GLY A 36 3.74 10.91 -3.77
C GLY A 36 3.55 10.52 -2.32
N GLU A 37 2.39 10.83 -1.80
CA GLU A 37 1.97 10.33 -0.50
C GLU A 37 1.85 8.80 -0.53
N ALA A 38 1.19 8.25 -1.54
CA ALA A 38 1.11 6.81 -1.71
C ALA A 38 1.41 6.41 -3.15
N GLY A 39 2.18 5.33 -3.33
CA GLY A 39 2.37 4.71 -4.63
C GLY A 39 1.05 4.15 -5.14
N MET A 40 0.46 3.22 -4.39
CA MET A 40 -0.87 2.66 -4.67
C MET A 40 -1.78 2.87 -3.46
N CYS A 41 -2.98 3.34 -3.71
CA CYS A 41 -3.99 3.62 -2.69
C CYS A 41 -5.34 3.00 -3.08
N PHE A 42 -5.82 2.10 -2.24
CA PHE A 42 -7.16 1.52 -2.33
C PHE A 42 -7.99 2.08 -1.20
N GLN A 43 -8.85 3.03 -1.52
CA GLN A 43 -9.58 3.79 -0.50
C GLN A 43 -11.07 3.79 -0.79
N THR A 44 -11.86 3.25 0.12
CA THR A 44 -13.31 3.12 -0.05
C THR A 44 -14.08 4.32 0.47
N ASP A 45 -13.46 5.09 1.36
CA ASP A 45 -14.05 6.27 1.98
C ASP A 45 -13.07 7.44 1.92
N PHE A 46 -13.55 8.57 1.41
CA PHE A 46 -12.80 9.82 1.39
C PHE A 46 -13.75 10.99 1.64
N ASP A 47 -13.64 11.63 2.79
CA ASP A 47 -14.43 12.80 3.20
C ASP A 47 -15.96 12.62 3.04
N GLY A 48 -16.47 11.41 3.30
CA GLY A 48 -17.90 11.14 3.18
C GLY A 48 -18.45 11.09 1.75
N HIS A 49 -17.57 11.04 0.74
CA HIS A 49 -17.95 11.06 -0.68
C HIS A 49 -18.54 9.75 -1.22
N GLY A 50 -19.15 8.97 -0.36
CA GLY A 50 -19.89 7.80 -0.79
C GLY A 50 -19.20 6.48 -0.48
N ARG A 51 -19.68 5.41 -1.10
CA ARG A 51 -19.24 4.04 -0.86
C ARG A 51 -18.85 3.39 -2.19
N VAL A 52 -17.61 2.98 -2.32
CA VAL A 52 -17.10 2.32 -3.51
C VAL A 52 -16.55 0.93 -3.17
N ASN A 53 -17.06 -0.10 -3.84
CA ASN A 53 -16.44 -1.43 -3.80
C ASN A 53 -15.30 -1.51 -4.81
N ILE A 54 -14.22 -2.21 -4.44
CA ILE A 54 -13.03 -2.39 -5.28
C ILE A 54 -12.80 -3.89 -5.42
N GLU A 55 -12.81 -4.40 -6.64
CA GLU A 55 -12.77 -5.84 -6.91
C GLU A 55 -11.89 -6.16 -8.13
N ASP A 56 -11.15 -7.25 -8.06
CA ASP A 56 -10.36 -7.78 -9.17
C ASP A 56 -9.42 -6.73 -9.78
N VAL A 57 -8.43 -6.33 -9.00
CA VAL A 57 -7.42 -5.34 -9.39
C VAL A 57 -6.05 -6.00 -9.40
N ASN A 58 -5.32 -5.84 -10.50
CA ASN A 58 -3.99 -6.38 -10.66
C ASN A 58 -3.00 -5.30 -11.09
N PHE A 59 -1.90 -5.19 -10.34
CA PHE A 59 -0.75 -4.38 -10.67
C PHE A 59 0.47 -5.28 -10.87
N SER A 60 1.23 -5.07 -11.94
CA SER A 60 2.47 -5.80 -12.15
C SER A 60 3.60 -4.93 -12.74
N GLY A 61 4.84 -5.21 -12.33
CA GLY A 61 6.00 -4.49 -12.86
C GLY A 61 5.98 -3.01 -12.50
N VAL A 62 5.93 -2.68 -11.20
CA VAL A 62 5.87 -1.30 -10.72
C VAL A 62 7.19 -0.90 -10.09
N SER A 63 7.63 0.31 -10.36
CA SER A 63 8.76 0.97 -9.72
C SER A 63 8.32 2.29 -9.11
N ALA A 64 8.59 2.52 -7.83
CA ALA A 64 8.25 3.77 -7.17
C ALA A 64 9.47 4.38 -6.48
N TYR A 65 9.58 5.71 -6.52
CA TYR A 65 10.67 6.45 -5.87
C TYR A 65 10.16 7.68 -5.12
N GLY A 66 10.52 7.76 -3.84
CA GLY A 66 10.15 8.90 -3.00
C GLY A 66 8.66 8.95 -2.67
N VAL A 67 8.03 7.80 -2.48
CA VAL A 67 6.65 7.71 -1.99
C VAL A 67 6.64 7.57 -0.47
N SER A 68 5.65 8.16 0.22
CA SER A 68 5.56 7.98 1.66
C SER A 68 5.17 6.54 2.00
N TYR A 69 4.14 6.03 1.35
CA TYR A 69 3.70 4.65 1.52
C TYR A 69 3.74 3.90 0.19
N PRO A 70 4.34 2.70 0.12
CA PRO A 70 4.29 1.92 -1.11
C PRO A 70 2.86 1.48 -1.44
N VAL A 71 2.11 0.98 -0.46
CA VAL A 71 0.72 0.56 -0.61
C VAL A 71 -0.09 0.99 0.60
N ILE A 72 -1.26 1.56 0.33
CA ILE A 72 -2.29 1.83 1.34
C ILE A 72 -3.57 1.10 0.93
N ILE A 73 -4.15 0.34 1.87
CA ILE A 73 -5.53 -0.10 1.82
C ILE A 73 -6.25 0.55 3.00
N TRP A 74 -7.28 1.32 2.71
CA TRP A 74 -8.08 2.00 3.72
C TRP A 74 -9.55 1.74 3.46
N GLU A 75 -10.12 0.87 4.27
CA GLU A 75 -11.55 0.62 4.30
C GLU A 75 -12.13 1.25 5.59
N GLY A 76 -13.06 2.18 5.45
CA GLY A 76 -13.62 2.94 6.57
C GLY A 76 -15.16 2.99 6.62
N ASN A 77 -15.85 2.46 5.61
CA ASN A 77 -17.30 2.64 5.46
C ASN A 77 -18.09 1.35 5.19
N GLY A 78 -17.47 0.19 5.38
CA GLY A 78 -18.09 -1.12 5.14
C GLY A 78 -18.20 -1.52 3.66
N ALA A 79 -17.51 -0.83 2.75
CA ALA A 79 -17.43 -1.25 1.36
C ALA A 79 -16.43 -2.41 1.19
N ASN A 80 -16.60 -3.20 0.14
CA ASN A 80 -15.73 -4.35 -0.11
C ASN A 80 -14.47 -3.96 -0.88
N VAL A 81 -13.33 -4.50 -0.45
CA VAL A 81 -12.06 -4.50 -1.20
C VAL A 81 -11.62 -5.95 -1.36
N ARG A 82 -11.65 -6.49 -2.58
CA ARG A 82 -11.43 -7.91 -2.83
C ARG A 82 -10.53 -8.18 -4.02
N ASP A 83 -9.79 -9.27 -3.93
CA ASP A 83 -9.02 -9.81 -5.05
C ASP A 83 -8.04 -8.76 -5.63
N ILE A 84 -7.20 -8.21 -4.75
CA ILE A 84 -6.15 -7.27 -5.12
C ILE A 84 -4.82 -8.02 -5.21
N THR A 85 -4.21 -8.01 -6.37
CA THR A 85 -2.88 -8.58 -6.58
C THR A 85 -1.90 -7.48 -6.98
N ILE A 86 -0.79 -7.40 -6.25
CA ILE A 86 0.34 -6.52 -6.55
C ILE A 86 1.57 -7.39 -6.67
N GLU A 87 2.20 -7.40 -7.84
CA GLU A 87 3.35 -8.24 -8.09
C GLU A 87 4.50 -7.51 -8.79
N ASN A 88 5.73 -7.95 -8.50
CA ASN A 88 6.93 -7.37 -9.08
C ASN A 88 7.00 -5.86 -8.84
N TYR A 89 6.81 -5.46 -7.57
CA TYR A 89 6.81 -4.06 -7.17
C TYR A 89 8.05 -3.72 -6.36
N ARG A 90 8.83 -2.77 -6.84
CA ARG A 90 9.98 -2.22 -6.13
C ARG A 90 9.74 -0.78 -5.76
N ALA A 91 9.91 -0.43 -4.48
CA ALA A 91 9.72 0.94 -4.01
C ALA A 91 10.86 1.41 -3.10
N TRP A 92 11.26 2.67 -3.28
CA TRP A 92 12.03 3.45 -2.32
C TRP A 92 11.05 4.40 -1.63
N CYS A 93 10.75 4.13 -0.37
CA CYS A 93 9.65 4.75 0.35
C CYS A 93 10.08 5.23 1.74
N MET A 94 9.33 6.13 2.33
CA MET A 94 9.65 6.73 3.62
C MET A 94 8.84 6.14 4.77
N GLY A 95 7.81 5.39 4.48
CA GLY A 95 6.84 4.89 5.43
C GLY A 95 6.45 3.43 5.21
N SER A 96 5.50 3.00 6.00
CA SER A 96 5.07 1.61 6.11
C SER A 96 4.15 1.16 4.98
N LEU A 97 4.10 -0.15 4.80
CA LEU A 97 2.98 -0.82 4.15
C LEU A 97 1.78 -0.74 5.11
N ARG A 98 0.67 -0.12 4.69
CA ARG A 98 -0.52 0.07 5.54
C ARG A 98 -1.77 -0.49 4.89
N MET A 99 -2.37 -1.48 5.52
CA MET A 99 -3.55 -2.17 5.02
C MET A 99 -4.56 -2.35 6.17
N ASN A 100 -5.42 -1.37 6.36
CA ASN A 100 -6.33 -1.34 7.49
C ASN A 100 -7.79 -1.32 7.03
N ALA A 101 -8.57 -2.28 7.53
CA ALA A 101 -10.02 -2.28 7.42
C ALA A 101 -10.63 -1.93 8.79
N ALA A 102 -11.58 -1.00 8.79
CA ALA A 102 -12.36 -0.68 9.98
C ALA A 102 -13.38 -1.77 10.29
N HIS A 103 -13.91 -2.43 9.27
CA HIS A 103 -14.91 -3.46 9.39
C HIS A 103 -14.34 -4.84 9.07
N ARG A 104 -14.72 -5.85 9.85
CA ARG A 104 -14.38 -7.24 9.55
C ARG A 104 -15.07 -7.69 8.28
N ASP A 105 -14.46 -8.65 7.57
CA ASP A 105 -15.01 -9.32 6.40
C ASP A 105 -15.25 -8.42 5.16
N THR A 106 -14.80 -7.18 5.19
CA THR A 106 -14.90 -6.25 4.06
C THR A 106 -13.68 -6.30 3.14
N VAL A 107 -12.50 -6.63 3.69
CA VAL A 107 -11.27 -6.73 2.90
C VAL A 107 -10.81 -8.18 2.84
N SER A 108 -10.61 -8.71 1.63
CA SER A 108 -10.19 -10.11 1.42
C SER A 108 -9.42 -10.33 0.12
N GLY A 109 -8.62 -11.41 0.07
CA GLY A 109 -7.91 -11.79 -1.15
C GLY A 109 -6.83 -10.77 -1.54
N ILE A 110 -6.02 -10.31 -0.58
CA ILE A 110 -4.94 -9.35 -0.84
C ILE A 110 -3.63 -10.10 -1.00
N THR A 111 -3.03 -10.02 -2.16
CA THR A 111 -1.76 -10.67 -2.48
C THR A 111 -0.67 -9.66 -2.85
N LEU A 112 0.45 -9.71 -2.13
CA LEU A 112 1.69 -9.05 -2.50
C LEU A 112 2.73 -10.11 -2.85
N ARG A 113 3.23 -10.10 -4.10
CA ARG A 113 4.17 -11.10 -4.60
C ARG A 113 5.40 -10.46 -5.21
N ASN A 114 6.59 -10.95 -4.84
CA ASN A 114 7.87 -10.43 -5.34
C ASN A 114 7.97 -8.90 -5.15
N CYS A 115 7.72 -8.43 -3.94
CA CYS A 115 7.76 -7.01 -3.60
C CYS A 115 9.01 -6.70 -2.77
N ASP A 116 9.70 -5.61 -3.12
CA ASP A 116 10.92 -5.16 -2.47
C ASP A 116 10.77 -3.68 -2.11
N PHE A 117 10.63 -3.38 -0.83
CA PHE A 117 10.45 -2.02 -0.33
C PHE A 117 11.67 -1.60 0.49
N ARG A 118 12.29 -0.49 0.11
CA ARG A 118 13.43 0.09 0.82
C ARG A 118 13.02 1.37 1.52
N ILE A 119 13.21 1.41 2.81
CA ILE A 119 12.96 2.60 3.60
C ILE A 119 14.12 3.57 3.41
N ILE A 120 13.80 4.78 2.94
CA ILE A 120 14.75 5.86 2.70
C ILE A 120 14.30 7.15 3.37
N ASP A 121 15.18 8.13 3.49
CA ASP A 121 14.79 9.52 3.79
C ASP A 121 14.07 10.12 2.60
N SER A 122 13.24 11.12 2.86
CA SER A 122 12.58 11.85 1.77
C SER A 122 13.60 12.51 0.86
N PRO A 123 13.66 12.14 -0.43
CA PRO A 123 14.52 12.82 -1.41
C PRO A 123 13.94 14.16 -1.88
N PHE A 124 12.75 14.52 -1.42
CA PHE A 124 12.03 15.72 -1.82
C PHE A 124 11.52 16.50 -0.62
N GLU A 125 11.34 17.80 -0.79
CA GLU A 125 10.57 18.58 0.18
C GLU A 125 9.13 18.07 0.23
N MET A 126 8.71 17.69 1.42
CA MET A 126 7.36 17.17 1.66
C MET A 126 6.59 18.11 2.57
N THR A 127 5.27 18.14 2.41
CA THR A 127 4.42 18.85 3.34
C THR A 127 4.55 18.27 4.75
N GLU A 128 4.35 19.08 5.79
CA GLU A 128 4.38 18.64 7.19
C GLU A 128 3.44 17.45 7.43
N ASN A 129 2.27 17.44 6.80
CA ASN A 129 1.33 16.33 6.92
C ASN A 129 1.94 15.01 6.46
N VAL A 130 2.66 14.99 5.36
CA VAL A 130 3.28 13.77 4.83
C VAL A 130 4.45 13.32 5.69
N LYS A 131 5.25 14.25 6.21
CA LYS A 131 6.35 13.93 7.14
C LYS A 131 5.86 13.24 8.42
N ASN A 132 4.67 13.62 8.89
CA ASN A 132 4.08 13.10 10.11
C ASN A 132 3.25 11.81 9.91
N MET A 133 3.03 11.38 8.69
CA MET A 133 2.22 10.19 8.37
C MET A 133 3.01 8.87 8.44
N ARG A 134 4.23 8.88 8.95
CA ARG A 134 5.01 7.66 9.15
C ARG A 134 4.23 6.69 10.05
N GLY A 135 3.99 5.48 9.60
CA GLY A 135 3.42 4.42 10.43
C GLY A 135 4.33 4.07 11.62
N ARG A 136 3.80 3.34 12.58
CA ARG A 136 4.57 2.88 13.77
C ARG A 136 5.32 1.57 13.50
N TYR A 137 4.89 0.80 12.51
CA TYR A 137 5.48 -0.48 12.12
C TYR A 137 5.79 -0.47 10.63
N LEU A 138 6.80 -1.21 10.21
CA LEU A 138 7.17 -1.35 8.80
C LEU A 138 6.06 -1.98 7.96
N CYS A 139 5.26 -2.86 8.57
CA CYS A 139 4.06 -3.43 7.99
C CYS A 139 2.92 -3.39 9.00
N GLU A 140 1.83 -2.73 8.64
CA GLU A 140 0.60 -2.70 9.43
C GLU A 140 -0.56 -3.27 8.62
N ALA A 141 -1.26 -4.26 9.19
CA ALA A 141 -2.46 -4.84 8.59
C ALA A 141 -3.51 -5.16 9.66
N SER A 142 -4.77 -4.91 9.36
CA SER A 142 -5.86 -5.26 10.27
C SER A 142 -7.16 -5.64 9.57
N ASN A 143 -7.84 -6.65 10.11
CA ASN A 143 -9.16 -7.13 9.68
C ASN A 143 -9.21 -7.55 8.19
N ILE A 144 -8.18 -8.28 7.73
CA ILE A 144 -8.07 -8.74 6.34
C ILE A 144 -8.16 -10.27 6.29
N ASN A 145 -9.06 -10.78 5.48
CA ASN A 145 -9.15 -12.20 5.17
C ASN A 145 -8.30 -12.55 3.94
N GLU A 146 -7.61 -13.68 3.99
CA GLU A 146 -6.76 -14.15 2.90
C GLU A 146 -5.68 -13.13 2.49
N LEU A 147 -4.93 -12.63 3.48
CA LEU A 147 -3.74 -11.82 3.26
C LEU A 147 -2.57 -12.74 2.89
N ILE A 148 -1.96 -12.52 1.73
CA ILE A 148 -0.88 -13.37 1.22
C ILE A 148 0.33 -12.51 0.88
N PHE A 149 1.46 -12.82 1.53
CA PHE A 149 2.78 -12.30 1.16
C PHE A 149 3.63 -13.44 0.62
N GLU A 150 4.05 -13.30 -0.62
CA GLU A 150 4.95 -14.23 -1.29
C GLU A 150 6.22 -13.48 -1.71
N ASN A 151 7.34 -13.77 -1.07
CA ASN A 151 8.60 -13.09 -1.34
C ASN A 151 8.47 -11.55 -1.20
N LEU A 152 7.94 -11.10 -0.06
CA LEU A 152 7.92 -9.70 0.34
C LEU A 152 9.14 -9.40 1.19
N ARG A 153 9.88 -8.35 0.84
CA ARG A 153 11.00 -7.82 1.63
C ARG A 153 10.77 -6.35 1.95
N ILE A 154 11.07 -5.97 3.19
CA ILE A 154 11.06 -4.58 3.63
C ILE A 154 12.42 -4.30 4.27
N LEU A 155 13.25 -3.53 3.60
CA LEU A 155 14.63 -3.24 3.97
C LEU A 155 14.70 -1.88 4.66
N CYS A 156 15.30 -1.84 5.84
CA CYS A 156 15.50 -0.62 6.61
C CYS A 156 16.88 -0.67 7.26
N ASP A 157 17.66 0.39 7.16
CA ASP A 157 18.93 0.45 7.89
C ASP A 157 18.74 0.59 9.40
N GLU A 158 19.80 0.31 10.18
CA GLU A 158 19.73 0.29 11.65
C GLU A 158 19.31 1.65 12.24
N GLU A 159 19.76 2.74 11.68
CA GLU A 159 19.44 4.09 12.20
C GLU A 159 17.96 4.43 11.98
N ARG A 160 17.43 4.10 10.80
CA ARG A 160 16.00 4.28 10.51
C ARG A 160 15.13 3.28 11.27
N ALA A 161 15.62 2.08 11.48
CA ALA A 161 14.89 1.05 12.25
C ALA A 161 14.53 1.53 13.67
N LYS A 162 15.35 2.37 14.28
CA LYS A 162 15.09 2.99 15.59
C LYS A 162 13.86 3.91 15.61
N LEU A 163 13.38 4.34 14.46
CA LEU A 163 12.21 5.22 14.33
C LEU A 163 10.88 4.45 14.33
N TRP A 164 10.94 3.12 14.36
CA TRP A 164 9.79 2.25 14.28
C TRP A 164 9.59 1.48 15.58
N ASP A 165 8.35 1.23 15.95
CA ASP A 165 8.03 0.42 17.13
C ASP A 165 8.27 -1.07 16.89
N GLY A 166 8.40 -1.48 15.63
CA GLY A 166 8.67 -2.85 15.23
C GLY A 166 8.49 -3.14 13.74
N GLY A 167 8.83 -4.35 13.32
CA GLY A 167 8.75 -4.76 11.93
C GLY A 167 7.31 -4.95 11.45
N ALA A 168 6.46 -5.64 12.21
CA ALA A 168 5.08 -5.90 11.79
C ALA A 168 4.07 -5.79 12.93
N ARG A 169 2.89 -5.29 12.61
CA ARG A 169 1.68 -5.36 13.43
C ARG A 169 0.53 -5.85 12.58
N ILE A 170 0.21 -7.13 12.72
CA ILE A 170 -0.86 -7.79 11.95
C ILE A 170 -1.92 -8.28 12.94
N MET A 171 -3.15 -7.79 12.78
CA MET A 171 -4.25 -8.05 13.73
C MET A 171 -5.50 -8.54 13.00
N ASN A 172 -6.10 -9.61 13.50
CA ASN A 172 -7.34 -10.17 12.94
C ASN A 172 -7.25 -10.43 11.43
N CYS A 173 -6.10 -10.91 10.96
CA CYS A 173 -5.91 -11.30 9.56
C CYS A 173 -5.80 -12.83 9.46
N THR A 174 -6.28 -13.38 8.34
CA THR A 174 -6.08 -14.78 7.96
C THR A 174 -5.20 -14.85 6.72
N GLY A 175 -4.52 -15.96 6.47
CA GLY A 175 -3.72 -16.18 5.28
C GLY A 175 -2.26 -16.55 5.56
N LYS A 176 -1.38 -16.26 4.61
CA LYS A 176 0.08 -16.48 4.67
C LYS A 176 0.78 -15.13 4.61
N TYR A 177 1.26 -14.63 5.73
CA TYR A 177 1.92 -13.32 5.79
C TYR A 177 3.22 -13.37 6.59
N GLY A 178 4.24 -13.92 6.00
CA GLY A 178 5.62 -13.72 6.45
C GLY A 178 6.33 -12.77 5.51
N PHE A 179 7.16 -11.88 6.01
CA PHE A 179 8.05 -11.09 5.18
C PHE A 179 9.46 -11.05 5.77
N GLU A 180 10.43 -10.89 4.90
CA GLU A 180 11.81 -10.72 5.32
C GLU A 180 12.05 -9.23 5.59
N GLY A 181 12.33 -8.89 6.84
CA GLY A 181 12.80 -7.58 7.26
C GLY A 181 14.28 -7.68 7.54
N GLU A 182 15.12 -7.25 6.62
CA GLU A 182 16.54 -7.10 6.87
C GLU A 182 16.83 -5.67 7.32
N THR A 183 17.46 -5.54 8.48
CA THR A 183 18.20 -4.35 8.85
C THR A 183 19.52 -4.42 8.09
N ILE A 184 19.76 -3.51 7.17
CA ILE A 184 21.01 -3.43 6.41
C ILE A 184 21.99 -2.55 7.16
#